data_5e0bbe74b2c03c72d4fa433b2e85678f
#
_entry.id   5e0bbe74b2c03c72d4fa433b2e85678f
#
_cell.length_a   1.000
_cell.length_b   1.000
_cell.length_c   1.000
_cell.angle_alpha   90.00
_cell.angle_beta   90.00
_cell.angle_gamma   90.00
#
_symmetry.space_group_name_H-M   'P 1'
#
loop_
_entity.id
_entity.type
_entity.pdbx_description
1 polymer ?
#
loop_
_entity_poly.entity_id
_entity_poly.type
_entity_poly.pdbx_seq_one_letter_code
_entity_poly.pdbx_strand_id
1 'polypeptide(L)'
;MKKVYILFTFAWCFISFGQIKLEGTVTDSLQGPLESASLVAINQKTKDLESYVLTDVNGKYKLNLNKNTKYKIQVSYIGLRTIDDSISTKEISILKDYNLRSDIALDEVIVKMPVVVRGDTLIYNADSFKNGTERKLEDIIDKLPGVEINENGQIEVEGKVVNKLMVNGKDFFDGDTKVGTKNIPSNAVDKIQVLRNYAEVGQLSGVRNNQDNFAINIKLKSGKESFWFGDVTVGAGDSPVDKLYLLQPKLFYYNPKYSINFISDVNNIGELALTRRDIRGFGGGFTRPSSRSGTSINLGDNSLNFLTTQRNALKIENQLASANFSYSPKKSLDLSGFLIFNSSQILSNEISFAQYTNPNLGIPNERTEQSNTELSNQGLLKLSASYKPNFSNQFDYDILTRVSNDSQKQINFSSVLGSTNQVEEITPYNINQNFSYYYTLDENNIFAFEAQHVLKNENPFYNVELDNDSEDNNPFDVTAEAI
;
A
#
# COMPACT_ATOMS: atom_id res chain seq x y z
N MET A 1 46.29 -30.16 33.67
CA MET A 1 44.88 -30.16 33.30
C MET A 1 44.77 -29.48 31.92
N LYS A 2 44.70 -30.28 30.85
CA LYS A 2 44.63 -29.80 29.47
C LYS A 2 43.15 -29.66 29.12
N LYS A 3 42.70 -28.41 28.78
CA LYS A 3 41.36 -28.14 28.26
C LYS A 3 41.34 -28.46 26.79
N VAL A 4 40.55 -29.44 26.36
CA VAL A 4 40.26 -29.78 24.97
C VAL A 4 39.08 -28.89 24.54
N TYR A 5 39.29 -27.98 23.57
CA TYR A 5 38.23 -27.23 22.90
C TYR A 5 37.73 -28.10 21.75
N ILE A 6 36.50 -28.61 21.87
CA ILE A 6 35.78 -29.24 20.76
C ILE A 6 35.17 -28.08 19.91
N LEU A 7 35.73 -27.90 18.75
CA LEU A 7 35.22 -26.95 17.74
C LEU A 7 34.06 -27.64 16.98
N PHE A 8 32.84 -27.28 17.31
CA PHE A 8 31.63 -27.78 16.63
C PHE A 8 31.46 -26.93 15.34
N THR A 9 32.04 -27.39 14.26
CA THR A 9 31.80 -26.84 12.92
C THR A 9 30.41 -27.28 12.44
N PHE A 10 29.44 -26.38 12.54
CA PHE A 10 28.11 -26.55 11.97
C PHE A 10 28.24 -26.47 10.44
N ALA A 11 28.35 -27.62 9.80
CA ALA A 11 28.25 -27.69 8.33
C ALA A 11 26.80 -27.42 7.92
N TRP A 12 26.52 -26.19 7.58
CA TRP A 12 25.25 -25.80 6.94
C TRP A 12 25.28 -26.37 5.52
N CYS A 13 24.63 -27.51 5.33
CA CYS A 13 24.32 -28.03 4.01
C CYS A 13 23.38 -27.04 3.32
N PHE A 14 23.92 -26.17 2.48
CA PHE A 14 23.12 -25.48 1.47
C PHE A 14 22.53 -26.56 0.57
N ILE A 15 21.25 -26.82 0.69
CA ILE A 15 20.50 -27.60 -0.29
C ILE A 15 20.45 -26.69 -1.54
N SER A 16 21.47 -26.80 -2.37
CA SER A 16 21.47 -26.21 -3.70
C SER A 16 20.44 -26.98 -4.53
N PHE A 17 19.28 -26.38 -4.75
CA PHE A 17 18.35 -26.87 -5.75
C PHE A 17 19.03 -26.69 -7.12
N GLY A 18 19.61 -27.75 -7.63
CA GLY A 18 20.27 -27.75 -8.92
C GLY A 18 19.24 -27.48 -10.02
N GLN A 19 19.24 -26.26 -10.54
CA GLN A 19 18.40 -25.90 -11.69
C GLN A 19 19.01 -26.47 -12.97
N ILE A 20 18.15 -26.87 -13.89
CA ILE A 20 18.49 -27.30 -15.25
C ILE A 20 18.08 -26.22 -16.22
N LYS A 21 18.88 -26.03 -17.26
CA LYS A 21 18.58 -25.08 -18.31
C LYS A 21 17.95 -25.80 -19.48
N LEU A 22 16.80 -25.28 -19.93
CA LEU A 22 16.21 -25.57 -21.23
C LEU A 22 16.54 -24.37 -22.14
N GLU A 23 17.33 -24.62 -23.15
CA GLU A 23 17.84 -23.59 -24.08
C GLU A 23 17.51 -23.98 -25.51
N GLY A 24 17.41 -23.02 -26.42
CA GLY A 24 17.17 -23.24 -27.83
C GLY A 24 16.74 -21.98 -28.55
N THR A 25 16.22 -22.18 -29.76
CA THR A 25 15.70 -21.10 -30.61
C THR A 25 14.22 -21.34 -30.96
N VAL A 26 13.46 -20.25 -31.13
CA VAL A 26 12.12 -20.27 -31.66
C VAL A 26 12.11 -19.58 -33.01
N THR A 27 11.62 -20.30 -34.03
CA THR A 27 11.56 -19.82 -35.41
C THR A 27 10.16 -19.96 -35.98
N ASP A 28 9.87 -19.23 -37.05
CA ASP A 28 8.69 -19.42 -37.87
C ASP A 28 8.88 -20.56 -38.92
N SER A 29 7.86 -20.81 -39.72
CA SER A 29 7.86 -21.84 -40.78
C SER A 29 8.90 -21.57 -41.89
N LEU A 30 9.41 -20.34 -42.01
CA LEU A 30 10.47 -19.92 -42.96
C LEU A 30 11.86 -19.87 -42.31
N GLN A 31 12.00 -20.38 -41.08
CA GLN A 31 13.20 -20.36 -40.24
C GLN A 31 13.64 -18.95 -39.81
N GLY A 32 12.75 -17.96 -39.90
CA GLY A 32 12.99 -16.63 -39.35
C GLY A 32 12.93 -16.68 -37.80
N PRO A 33 13.90 -16.04 -37.09
CA PRO A 33 13.89 -16.00 -35.65
C PRO A 33 12.69 -15.16 -35.15
N LEU A 34 11.99 -15.66 -34.12
CA LEU A 34 10.84 -14.98 -33.52
C LEU A 34 11.28 -14.26 -32.24
N GLU A 35 11.39 -12.95 -32.31
CA GLU A 35 11.64 -12.10 -31.14
C GLU A 35 10.36 -11.99 -30.29
N SER A 36 10.53 -12.03 -28.96
CA SER A 36 9.41 -11.93 -28.02
C SER A 36 8.38 -13.07 -28.09
N ALA A 37 8.78 -14.25 -28.60
CA ALA A 37 7.98 -15.45 -28.44
C ALA A 37 7.98 -15.88 -26.96
N SER A 38 6.82 -16.26 -26.46
CA SER A 38 6.64 -16.65 -25.07
C SER A 38 6.83 -18.15 -24.89
N LEU A 39 7.71 -18.54 -23.95
CA LEU A 39 7.84 -19.93 -23.48
C LEU A 39 7.46 -19.99 -22.01
N VAL A 40 6.56 -20.88 -21.69
CA VAL A 40 6.01 -21.06 -20.33
C VAL A 40 6.17 -22.50 -19.92
N ALA A 41 6.73 -22.74 -18.72
CA ALA A 41 6.87 -24.06 -18.13
C ALA A 41 5.86 -24.26 -16.99
N ILE A 42 4.93 -25.19 -17.22
CA ILE A 42 3.90 -25.55 -16.24
C ILE A 42 4.25 -26.93 -15.67
N ASN A 43 4.35 -27.01 -14.35
CA ASN A 43 4.56 -28.28 -13.68
C ASN A 43 3.34 -29.18 -13.86
N GLN A 44 3.54 -30.37 -14.42
CA GLN A 44 2.41 -31.27 -14.71
C GLN A 44 1.77 -31.87 -13.45
N LYS A 45 2.49 -31.91 -12.33
CA LYS A 45 2.01 -32.47 -11.07
C LYS A 45 1.22 -31.44 -10.26
N THR A 46 1.78 -30.25 -10.07
CA THR A 46 1.18 -29.17 -9.26
C THR A 46 0.23 -28.28 -10.07
N LYS A 47 0.37 -28.30 -11.41
CA LYS A 47 -0.33 -27.43 -12.36
C LYS A 47 0.08 -25.95 -12.26
N ASP A 48 1.11 -25.65 -11.49
CA ASP A 48 1.64 -24.30 -11.32
C ASP A 48 2.57 -23.93 -12.46
N LEU A 49 2.58 -22.65 -12.79
CA LEU A 49 3.58 -22.06 -13.68
C LEU A 49 4.85 -21.82 -12.86
N GLU A 50 5.95 -22.51 -13.22
CA GLU A 50 7.21 -22.42 -12.47
C GLU A 50 8.26 -21.52 -13.14
N SER A 51 8.21 -21.39 -14.46
CA SER A 51 9.22 -20.58 -15.17
C SER A 51 8.67 -20.09 -16.51
N TYR A 52 9.13 -18.91 -16.92
CA TYR A 52 8.83 -18.38 -18.25
C TYR A 52 10.01 -17.59 -18.80
N VAL A 53 10.04 -17.41 -20.12
CA VAL A 53 11.00 -16.56 -20.80
C VAL A 53 10.42 -16.05 -22.12
N LEU A 54 10.88 -14.88 -22.55
CA LEU A 54 10.67 -14.37 -23.91
C LEU A 54 11.96 -14.53 -24.70
N THR A 55 11.83 -14.85 -26.00
CA THR A 55 12.99 -14.95 -26.89
C THR A 55 13.60 -13.59 -27.19
N ASP A 56 14.91 -13.59 -27.39
CA ASP A 56 15.67 -12.40 -27.81
C ASP A 56 15.47 -12.11 -29.32
N VAL A 57 16.12 -11.06 -29.82
CA VAL A 57 16.10 -10.64 -31.24
C VAL A 57 16.55 -11.73 -32.22
N ASN A 58 17.32 -12.74 -31.76
CA ASN A 58 17.74 -13.89 -32.53
C ASN A 58 16.85 -15.13 -32.32
N GLY A 59 15.69 -14.96 -31.65
CA GLY A 59 14.79 -16.06 -31.29
C GLY A 59 15.31 -16.99 -30.21
N LYS A 60 16.42 -16.68 -29.53
CA LYS A 60 17.02 -17.53 -28.50
C LYS A 60 16.30 -17.39 -27.17
N TYR A 61 16.20 -18.52 -26.46
CA TYR A 61 15.62 -18.55 -25.12
C TYR A 61 16.45 -19.39 -24.16
N LYS A 62 16.27 -19.12 -22.87
CA LYS A 62 16.87 -19.87 -21.79
C LYS A 62 15.91 -19.88 -20.58
N LEU A 63 15.42 -21.06 -20.25
CA LEU A 63 14.46 -21.31 -19.20
C LEU A 63 15.11 -22.12 -18.08
N ASN A 64 14.99 -21.70 -16.86
CA ASN A 64 15.51 -22.43 -15.69
C ASN A 64 14.39 -23.33 -15.12
N LEU A 65 14.67 -24.62 -14.94
CA LEU A 65 13.73 -25.63 -14.51
C LEU A 65 14.30 -26.46 -13.35
N ASN A 66 13.42 -26.98 -12.51
CA ASN A 66 13.83 -27.88 -11.43
C ASN A 66 14.15 -29.28 -11.97
N LYS A 67 15.10 -29.98 -11.33
CA LYS A 67 15.48 -31.36 -11.68
C LYS A 67 14.33 -32.34 -11.40
N ASN A 68 14.35 -33.46 -12.11
CA ASN A 68 13.45 -34.61 -11.89
C ASN A 68 11.96 -34.24 -11.89
N THR A 69 11.57 -33.25 -12.70
CA THR A 69 10.22 -32.72 -12.80
C THR A 69 9.68 -32.86 -14.22
N LYS A 70 8.38 -33.13 -14.36
CA LYS A 70 7.70 -33.14 -15.65
C LYS A 70 7.02 -31.80 -15.89
N TYR A 71 7.35 -31.18 -17.00
CA TYR A 71 6.81 -29.91 -17.43
C TYR A 71 5.99 -30.04 -18.71
N LYS A 72 4.90 -29.26 -18.78
CA LYS A 72 4.29 -28.87 -20.02
C LYS A 72 4.91 -27.55 -20.44
N ILE A 73 5.64 -27.54 -21.56
CA ILE A 73 6.19 -26.33 -22.16
C ILE A 73 5.20 -25.84 -23.20
N GLN A 74 4.74 -24.62 -23.03
CA GLN A 74 3.88 -23.94 -23.98
C GLN A 74 4.67 -22.84 -24.67
N VAL A 75 4.77 -22.92 -26.00
CA VAL A 75 5.48 -21.94 -26.84
C VAL A 75 4.44 -21.24 -27.71
N SER A 76 4.39 -19.92 -27.62
CA SER A 76 3.39 -19.12 -28.33
C SER A 76 3.96 -17.84 -28.92
N TYR A 77 3.41 -17.43 -30.06
CA TYR A 77 3.70 -16.18 -30.75
C TYR A 77 2.45 -15.65 -31.45
N ILE A 78 2.32 -14.32 -31.57
CA ILE A 78 1.13 -13.69 -32.19
C ILE A 78 0.98 -14.14 -33.65
N GLY A 79 -0.20 -14.69 -33.98
CA GLY A 79 -0.53 -15.11 -35.32
C GLY A 79 0.00 -16.49 -35.73
N LEU A 80 0.67 -17.22 -34.83
CA LEU A 80 1.16 -18.57 -35.07
C LEU A 80 0.52 -19.56 -34.09
N ARG A 81 0.45 -20.82 -34.47
CA ARG A 81 -0.09 -21.91 -33.66
C ARG A 81 0.80 -22.16 -32.44
N THR A 82 0.21 -22.17 -31.28
CA THR A 82 0.90 -22.56 -30.04
C THR A 82 1.32 -24.01 -30.06
N ILE A 83 2.54 -24.27 -29.63
CA ILE A 83 3.06 -25.61 -29.42
C ILE A 83 2.97 -25.94 -27.92
N ASP A 84 2.30 -27.05 -27.61
CA ASP A 84 2.28 -27.68 -26.31
C ASP A 84 3.23 -28.89 -26.32
N ASP A 85 4.27 -28.88 -25.53
CA ASP A 85 5.28 -29.92 -25.48
C ASP A 85 5.46 -30.44 -24.06
N SER A 86 5.76 -31.72 -23.89
CA SER A 86 5.95 -32.33 -22.57
C SER A 86 7.42 -32.72 -22.39
N ILE A 87 8.09 -32.11 -21.42
CA ILE A 87 9.50 -32.34 -21.13
C ILE A 87 9.65 -32.92 -19.71
N SER A 88 10.55 -33.90 -19.58
CA SER A 88 10.97 -34.42 -18.28
C SER A 88 12.42 -34.02 -18.03
N THR A 89 12.66 -33.23 -17.00
CA THR A 89 14.01 -32.83 -16.60
C THR A 89 14.71 -33.96 -15.86
N LYS A 90 16.01 -34.13 -16.17
CA LYS A 90 16.91 -35.06 -15.45
C LYS A 90 18.05 -34.25 -14.86
N GLU A 91 19.28 -34.72 -14.99
CA GLU A 91 20.50 -34.06 -14.46
C GLU A 91 21.23 -33.16 -15.44
N ILE A 92 20.83 -33.19 -16.71
CA ILE A 92 21.55 -32.51 -17.82
C ILE A 92 20.63 -31.46 -18.43
N SER A 93 21.20 -30.31 -18.80
CA SER A 93 20.52 -29.24 -19.54
C SER A 93 19.99 -29.76 -20.87
N ILE A 94 18.86 -29.24 -21.30
CA ILE A 94 18.14 -29.68 -22.50
C ILE A 94 18.29 -28.59 -23.56
N LEU A 95 18.74 -28.97 -24.75
CA LEU A 95 18.72 -28.10 -25.93
C LEU A 95 17.53 -28.51 -26.80
N LYS A 96 16.63 -27.56 -27.11
CA LYS A 96 15.45 -27.82 -27.90
C LYS A 96 14.99 -26.60 -28.67
N ASP A 97 14.83 -26.74 -29.97
CA ASP A 97 14.33 -25.70 -30.85
C ASP A 97 12.84 -25.92 -31.12
N TYR A 98 12.10 -24.82 -31.31
CA TYR A 98 10.69 -24.82 -31.64
C TYR A 98 10.45 -24.07 -32.95
N ASN A 99 9.68 -24.70 -33.85
CA ASN A 99 9.27 -24.08 -35.11
C ASN A 99 7.74 -23.89 -35.11
N LEU A 100 7.31 -22.62 -35.01
CA LEU A 100 5.90 -22.28 -35.02
C LEU A 100 5.39 -22.09 -36.44
N ARG A 101 4.20 -22.59 -36.71
CA ARG A 101 3.57 -22.53 -38.05
C ARG A 101 2.30 -21.70 -37.99
N SER A 102 2.01 -21.01 -39.10
CA SER A 102 0.69 -20.39 -39.31
C SER A 102 -0.34 -21.48 -39.59
N ASP A 103 -1.42 -21.46 -38.88
CA ASP A 103 -2.56 -22.36 -39.15
C ASP A 103 -3.54 -21.62 -40.07
N ILE A 104 -3.67 -22.06 -41.33
CA ILE A 104 -4.65 -21.54 -42.30
C ILE A 104 -5.96 -22.30 -42.19
N ALA A 105 -6.29 -22.86 -41.05
CA ALA A 105 -7.58 -23.50 -40.81
C ALA A 105 -8.42 -22.65 -39.86
N LEU A 106 -9.53 -22.17 -40.36
CA LEU A 106 -10.57 -21.37 -39.74
C LEU A 106 -11.29 -22.11 -38.61
N ASP A 107 -10.62 -22.28 -37.48
CA ASP A 107 -11.25 -22.38 -36.18
C ASP A 107 -10.50 -21.39 -35.28
N GLU A 108 -11.21 -20.38 -34.80
CA GLU A 108 -10.70 -19.34 -33.94
C GLU A 108 -10.26 -19.94 -32.58
N VAL A 109 -9.11 -20.61 -32.58
CA VAL A 109 -8.43 -20.95 -31.33
C VAL A 109 -7.84 -19.65 -30.80
N ILE A 110 -8.56 -18.96 -29.95
CA ILE A 110 -8.06 -17.82 -29.17
C ILE A 110 -6.95 -18.35 -28.26
N VAL A 111 -5.71 -18.34 -28.75
CA VAL A 111 -4.53 -18.66 -27.95
C VAL A 111 -4.31 -17.50 -26.99
N LYS A 112 -4.80 -17.65 -25.77
CA LYS A 112 -4.53 -16.70 -24.69
C LYS A 112 -3.10 -16.90 -24.23
N MET A 113 -2.18 -16.06 -24.72
CA MET A 113 -0.81 -16.07 -24.23
C MET A 113 -0.78 -15.71 -22.75
N PRO A 114 -0.05 -16.45 -21.90
CA PRO A 114 0.08 -16.15 -20.48
C PRO A 114 0.63 -14.77 -20.21
N VAL A 115 1.64 -14.35 -20.98
CA VAL A 115 2.29 -13.04 -20.87
C VAL A 115 2.45 -12.44 -22.26
N VAL A 116 2.11 -11.17 -22.41
CA VAL A 116 2.27 -10.38 -23.63
C VAL A 116 2.98 -9.08 -23.30
N VAL A 117 3.96 -8.70 -24.09
CA VAL A 117 4.63 -7.38 -23.98
C VAL A 117 4.07 -6.47 -25.07
N ARG A 118 3.67 -5.26 -24.70
CA ARG A 118 3.26 -4.20 -25.64
C ARG A 118 3.91 -2.87 -25.22
N GLY A 119 4.98 -2.48 -25.91
CA GLY A 119 5.78 -1.33 -25.53
C GLY A 119 6.27 -1.50 -24.09
N ASP A 120 6.03 -0.50 -23.25
CA ASP A 120 6.41 -0.52 -21.82
C ASP A 120 5.42 -1.27 -20.92
N THR A 121 4.47 -2.02 -21.48
CA THR A 121 3.44 -2.73 -20.71
C THR A 121 3.61 -4.24 -20.80
N LEU A 122 3.78 -4.88 -19.64
CA LEU A 122 3.67 -6.34 -19.47
C LEU A 122 2.22 -6.68 -19.14
N ILE A 123 1.62 -7.58 -19.91
CA ILE A 123 0.22 -8.01 -19.74
C ILE A 123 0.20 -9.49 -19.39
N TYR A 124 -0.21 -9.80 -18.17
CA TYR A 124 -0.41 -11.15 -17.68
C TYR A 124 -1.88 -11.54 -17.83
N ASN A 125 -2.16 -12.70 -18.43
CA ASN A 125 -3.51 -13.27 -18.46
C ASN A 125 -3.75 -13.98 -17.12
N ALA A 126 -4.60 -13.43 -16.26
CA ALA A 126 -4.79 -13.93 -14.91
C ALA A 126 -5.21 -15.42 -14.86
N ASP A 127 -6.04 -15.87 -15.80
CA ASP A 127 -6.51 -17.26 -15.80
C ASP A 127 -5.40 -18.27 -16.11
N SER A 128 -4.30 -17.84 -16.75
CA SER A 128 -3.14 -18.69 -17.00
C SER A 128 -2.32 -18.99 -15.75
N PHE A 129 -2.48 -18.20 -14.70
CA PHE A 129 -1.75 -18.29 -13.43
C PHE A 129 -2.62 -18.82 -12.28
N LYS A 130 -3.86 -19.23 -12.58
CA LYS A 130 -4.79 -19.80 -11.60
C LYS A 130 -4.83 -21.32 -11.70
N ASN A 131 -4.79 -21.98 -10.55
CA ASN A 131 -5.03 -23.43 -10.42
C ASN A 131 -6.38 -23.75 -9.75
N GLY A 132 -7.15 -22.73 -9.37
CA GLY A 132 -8.47 -22.86 -8.75
C GLY A 132 -8.49 -22.69 -7.22
N THR A 133 -7.34 -22.46 -6.60
CA THR A 133 -7.24 -22.22 -5.14
C THR A 133 -7.23 -20.74 -4.79
N GLU A 134 -7.01 -19.88 -5.77
CA GLU A 134 -6.88 -18.44 -5.57
C GLU A 134 -8.23 -17.81 -5.21
N ARG A 135 -8.23 -17.04 -4.13
CA ARG A 135 -9.39 -16.30 -3.66
C ARG A 135 -9.28 -14.81 -3.94
N LYS A 136 -8.08 -14.26 -3.82
CA LYS A 136 -7.79 -12.83 -3.90
C LYS A 136 -6.76 -12.54 -4.98
N LEU A 137 -6.58 -11.26 -5.29
CA LEU A 137 -5.59 -10.80 -6.26
C LEU A 137 -4.16 -11.14 -5.80
N GLU A 138 -3.87 -11.09 -4.50
CA GLU A 138 -2.56 -11.46 -3.95
C GLU A 138 -2.16 -12.88 -4.35
N ASP A 139 -3.10 -13.84 -4.29
CA ASP A 139 -2.84 -15.24 -4.66
C ASP A 139 -2.47 -15.42 -6.14
N ILE A 140 -2.88 -14.47 -6.99
CA ILE A 140 -2.49 -14.47 -8.42
C ILE A 140 -1.13 -13.80 -8.56
N ILE A 141 -0.92 -12.65 -7.90
CA ILE A 141 0.32 -11.86 -7.99
C ILE A 141 1.52 -12.70 -7.56
N ASP A 142 1.41 -13.47 -6.49
CA ASP A 142 2.48 -14.36 -5.99
C ASP A 142 2.92 -15.42 -7.02
N LYS A 143 2.11 -15.66 -8.05
CA LYS A 143 2.41 -16.60 -9.13
C LYS A 143 2.89 -15.93 -10.41
N LEU A 144 2.89 -14.59 -10.46
CA LEU A 144 3.35 -13.86 -11.62
C LEU A 144 4.88 -13.79 -11.65
N PRO A 145 5.49 -14.22 -12.75
CA PRO A 145 6.95 -14.15 -12.86
C PRO A 145 7.43 -12.69 -12.87
N GLY A 146 8.42 -12.41 -12.01
CA GLY A 146 9.02 -11.07 -11.88
C GLY A 146 8.16 -10.06 -11.10
N VAL A 147 7.12 -10.52 -10.44
CA VAL A 147 6.27 -9.71 -9.54
C VAL A 147 6.26 -10.40 -8.18
N GLU A 148 6.48 -9.65 -7.14
CA GLU A 148 6.56 -10.16 -5.76
C GLU A 148 5.76 -9.26 -4.82
N ILE A 149 5.28 -9.82 -3.72
CA ILE A 149 4.71 -9.05 -2.62
C ILE A 149 5.73 -9.07 -1.48
N ASN A 150 6.30 -7.91 -1.14
CA ASN A 150 7.31 -7.82 -0.10
C ASN A 150 6.70 -8.01 1.31
N GLU A 151 7.56 -8.13 2.34
CA GLU A 151 7.16 -8.28 3.74
C GLU A 151 6.24 -7.13 4.21
N ASN A 152 6.30 -6.01 3.53
CA ASN A 152 5.47 -4.85 3.79
C ASN A 152 4.07 -4.95 3.13
N GLY A 153 3.81 -5.98 2.33
CA GLY A 153 2.58 -6.14 1.57
C GLY A 153 2.49 -5.22 0.35
N GLN A 154 3.61 -4.63 -0.09
CA GLN A 154 3.68 -3.83 -1.30
C GLN A 154 4.07 -4.72 -2.48
N ILE A 155 3.53 -4.42 -3.65
CA ILE A 155 3.92 -5.13 -4.87
C ILE A 155 5.26 -4.58 -5.34
N GLU A 156 6.18 -5.47 -5.67
CA GLU A 156 7.44 -5.16 -6.31
C GLU A 156 7.50 -5.82 -7.69
N VAL A 157 8.01 -5.09 -8.65
CA VAL A 157 8.27 -5.57 -10.01
C VAL A 157 9.73 -5.33 -10.32
N GLU A 158 10.45 -6.39 -10.68
CA GLU A 158 11.89 -6.31 -10.99
C GLU A 158 12.70 -5.65 -9.84
N GLY A 159 12.30 -5.89 -8.58
CA GLY A 159 12.93 -5.32 -7.38
C GLY A 159 12.58 -3.85 -7.10
N LYS A 160 11.62 -3.27 -7.82
CA LYS A 160 11.14 -1.89 -7.61
C LYS A 160 9.71 -1.88 -7.10
N VAL A 161 9.44 -1.07 -6.08
CA VAL A 161 8.10 -0.94 -5.50
C VAL A 161 7.15 -0.30 -6.51
N VAL A 162 5.97 -0.90 -6.66
CA VAL A 162 4.88 -0.36 -7.48
C VAL A 162 4.22 0.80 -6.75
N ASN A 163 4.22 1.95 -7.38
CA ASN A 163 3.74 3.19 -6.77
C ASN A 163 2.21 3.34 -6.83
N LYS A 164 1.54 2.62 -7.75
CA LYS A 164 0.12 2.83 -8.00
C LYS A 164 -0.59 1.56 -8.46
N LEU A 165 -1.75 1.28 -7.85
CA LEU A 165 -2.67 0.26 -8.29
C LEU A 165 -3.90 0.91 -8.92
N MET A 166 -4.26 0.45 -10.11
CA MET A 166 -5.45 0.86 -10.84
C MET A 166 -6.35 -0.34 -11.12
N VAL A 167 -7.64 -0.10 -11.22
CA VAL A 167 -8.63 -1.07 -11.74
C VAL A 167 -9.32 -0.46 -12.95
N ASN A 168 -9.23 -1.16 -14.09
CA ASN A 168 -9.73 -0.68 -15.38
C ASN A 168 -9.23 0.73 -15.76
N GLY A 169 -7.99 1.06 -15.38
CA GLY A 169 -7.33 2.34 -15.66
C GLY A 169 -7.70 3.47 -14.71
N LYS A 170 -8.37 3.19 -13.61
CA LYS A 170 -8.73 4.14 -12.57
C LYS A 170 -8.04 3.80 -11.27
N ASP A 171 -7.67 4.82 -10.53
CA ASP A 171 -7.08 4.65 -9.22
C ASP A 171 -8.01 3.85 -8.31
N PHE A 172 -7.43 2.85 -7.68
CA PHE A 172 -8.12 2.03 -6.71
C PHE A 172 -7.52 2.33 -5.33
N PHE A 173 -8.32 2.90 -4.42
CA PHE A 173 -7.87 3.33 -3.08
C PHE A 173 -6.68 4.29 -3.12
N ASP A 174 -6.80 5.37 -3.90
CA ASP A 174 -5.69 6.31 -4.13
C ASP A 174 -4.37 5.64 -4.63
N GLY A 175 -4.50 4.45 -5.23
CA GLY A 175 -3.36 3.69 -5.74
C GLY A 175 -2.74 2.72 -4.73
N ASP A 176 -3.35 2.51 -3.55
CA ASP A 176 -2.85 1.59 -2.55
C ASP A 176 -2.85 0.14 -3.07
N THR A 177 -1.63 -0.40 -3.23
CA THR A 177 -1.43 -1.75 -3.72
C THR A 177 -1.90 -2.81 -2.73
N LYS A 178 -1.74 -2.58 -1.44
CA LYS A 178 -2.05 -3.55 -0.39
C LYS A 178 -3.56 -3.75 -0.19
N VAL A 179 -4.33 -2.66 -0.20
CA VAL A 179 -5.79 -2.76 -0.13
C VAL A 179 -6.32 -3.48 -1.37
N GLY A 180 -5.79 -3.17 -2.55
CA GLY A 180 -6.20 -3.83 -3.79
C GLY A 180 -5.88 -5.33 -3.80
N THR A 181 -4.66 -5.73 -3.46
CA THR A 181 -4.23 -7.14 -3.48
C THR A 181 -5.05 -8.02 -2.54
N LYS A 182 -5.33 -7.52 -1.35
CA LYS A 182 -6.05 -8.27 -0.31
C LYS A 182 -7.56 -8.36 -0.51
N ASN A 183 -8.13 -7.49 -1.34
CA ASN A 183 -9.59 -7.37 -1.40
C ASN A 183 -10.20 -7.60 -2.79
N ILE A 184 -9.44 -7.49 -3.89
CA ILE A 184 -9.96 -7.79 -5.22
C ILE A 184 -10.11 -9.31 -5.38
N PRO A 185 -11.33 -9.81 -5.68
CA PRO A 185 -11.55 -11.25 -5.88
C PRO A 185 -10.80 -11.78 -7.11
N SER A 186 -10.10 -12.88 -6.95
CA SER A 186 -9.34 -13.51 -8.06
C SER A 186 -10.22 -13.85 -9.28
N ASN A 187 -11.47 -14.26 -9.05
CA ASN A 187 -12.40 -14.64 -10.10
C ASN A 187 -12.89 -13.46 -10.96
N ALA A 188 -12.74 -12.22 -10.47
CA ALA A 188 -13.08 -11.02 -11.21
C ALA A 188 -11.93 -10.54 -12.13
N VAL A 189 -10.70 -11.01 -11.93
CA VAL A 189 -9.52 -10.55 -12.67
C VAL A 189 -9.41 -11.27 -14.01
N ASP A 190 -9.33 -10.50 -15.11
CA ASP A 190 -9.04 -10.97 -16.47
C ASP A 190 -7.53 -10.84 -16.77
N LYS A 191 -6.99 -9.64 -16.62
CA LYS A 191 -5.57 -9.34 -16.93
C LYS A 191 -4.95 -8.47 -15.87
N ILE A 192 -3.65 -8.65 -15.68
CA ILE A 192 -2.82 -7.80 -14.84
C ILE A 192 -1.81 -7.11 -15.75
N GLN A 193 -1.87 -5.80 -15.85
CA GLN A 193 -0.99 -4.99 -16.68
C GLN A 193 0.03 -4.28 -15.79
N VAL A 194 1.30 -4.57 -16.00
CA VAL A 194 2.41 -3.85 -15.37
C VAL A 194 2.87 -2.77 -16.34
N LEU A 195 2.70 -1.52 -15.93
CA LEU A 195 3.08 -0.34 -16.69
C LEU A 195 4.45 0.13 -16.20
N ARG A 196 5.46 0.03 -17.05
CA ARG A 196 6.80 0.60 -16.82
C ARG A 196 6.78 2.07 -17.22
N ASN A 197 7.65 2.88 -16.62
CA ASN A 197 7.77 4.31 -16.92
C ASN A 197 6.43 5.06 -16.79
N TYR A 198 5.62 4.66 -15.81
CA TYR A 198 4.30 5.24 -15.60
C TYR A 198 4.41 6.70 -15.18
N ALA A 199 3.78 7.59 -15.92
CA ALA A 199 3.64 8.99 -15.56
C ALA A 199 2.17 9.29 -15.21
N GLU A 200 1.94 9.86 -14.03
CA GLU A 200 0.59 10.25 -13.58
C GLU A 200 0.03 11.38 -14.45
N VAL A 201 0.88 12.32 -14.81
CA VAL A 201 0.60 13.34 -15.81
C VAL A 201 1.15 12.85 -17.15
N GLY A 202 0.28 12.42 -18.06
CA GLY A 202 0.67 11.82 -19.34
C GLY A 202 1.58 12.72 -20.20
N GLN A 203 1.44 14.04 -20.07
CA GLN A 203 2.30 15.03 -20.74
C GLN A 203 3.76 14.97 -20.23
N LEU A 204 3.99 14.51 -19.00
CA LEU A 204 5.32 14.41 -18.39
C LEU A 204 5.96 13.02 -18.58
N SER A 205 5.39 12.15 -19.40
CA SER A 205 5.88 10.76 -19.58
C SER A 205 7.29 10.68 -20.15
N GLY A 206 7.75 11.69 -20.88
CA GLY A 206 9.12 11.77 -21.42
C GLY A 206 10.15 12.42 -20.49
N VAL A 207 9.74 12.91 -19.32
CA VAL A 207 10.65 13.61 -18.39
C VAL A 207 11.43 12.60 -17.56
N ARG A 208 12.75 12.78 -17.46
CA ARG A 208 13.66 11.85 -16.77
C ARG A 208 13.24 11.46 -15.35
N ASN A 209 12.59 12.36 -14.61
CA ASN A 209 12.16 12.10 -13.23
C ASN A 209 10.97 11.13 -13.12
N ASN A 210 10.31 10.80 -14.22
CA ASN A 210 9.21 9.84 -14.29
C ASN A 210 9.62 8.51 -14.93
N GLN A 211 10.90 8.36 -15.29
CA GLN A 211 11.45 7.08 -15.72
C GLN A 211 11.67 6.21 -14.47
N ASP A 212 11.40 4.93 -14.57
CA ASP A 212 11.50 3.94 -13.47
C ASP A 212 10.29 3.86 -12.51
N ASN A 213 9.19 4.54 -12.76
CA ASN A 213 7.96 4.36 -11.99
C ASN A 213 7.17 3.18 -12.54
N PHE A 214 6.71 2.32 -11.63
CA PHE A 214 5.84 1.20 -11.96
C PHE A 214 4.41 1.45 -11.46
N ALA A 215 3.42 1.14 -12.31
CA ALA A 215 2.03 1.05 -11.91
C ALA A 215 1.44 -0.29 -12.34
N ILE A 216 0.47 -0.78 -11.61
CA ILE A 216 -0.28 -1.98 -11.98
C ILE A 216 -1.72 -1.60 -12.28
N ASN A 217 -2.22 -2.09 -13.40
CA ASN A 217 -3.61 -1.94 -13.78
C ASN A 217 -4.29 -3.31 -13.91
N ILE A 218 -5.27 -3.54 -13.05
CA ILE A 218 -6.08 -4.75 -13.05
C ILE A 218 -7.23 -4.57 -14.03
N LYS A 219 -7.30 -5.44 -15.04
CA LYS A 219 -8.46 -5.53 -15.93
C LYS A 219 -9.41 -6.58 -15.39
N LEU A 220 -10.67 -6.19 -15.21
CA LEU A 220 -11.71 -7.07 -14.75
C LEU A 220 -12.38 -7.80 -15.93
N LYS A 221 -12.88 -9.00 -15.68
CA LYS A 221 -13.66 -9.78 -16.63
C LYS A 221 -14.96 -9.07 -16.99
N SER A 222 -15.40 -9.22 -18.23
CA SER A 222 -16.72 -8.76 -18.66
C SER A 222 -17.82 -9.38 -17.80
N GLY A 223 -18.75 -8.56 -17.33
CA GLY A 223 -19.82 -8.97 -16.42
C GLY A 223 -19.39 -9.11 -14.94
N LYS A 224 -18.11 -8.94 -14.62
CA LYS A 224 -17.58 -8.85 -13.25
C LYS A 224 -17.09 -7.45 -12.92
N GLU A 225 -17.52 -6.47 -13.67
CA GLU A 225 -17.08 -5.09 -13.55
C GLU A 225 -17.69 -4.37 -12.33
N SER A 226 -18.80 -4.89 -11.79
CA SER A 226 -19.46 -4.36 -10.60
C SER A 226 -19.59 -5.43 -9.55
N PHE A 227 -19.07 -5.19 -8.35
CA PHE A 227 -19.11 -6.17 -7.27
C PHE A 227 -18.98 -5.53 -5.89
N TRP A 228 -19.55 -6.21 -4.91
CA TRP A 228 -19.31 -5.97 -3.51
C TRP A 228 -18.28 -6.96 -2.97
N PHE A 229 -17.44 -6.50 -2.06
CA PHE A 229 -16.57 -7.35 -1.28
C PHE A 229 -16.31 -6.72 0.07
N GLY A 230 -15.78 -7.49 0.99
CA GLY A 230 -15.47 -7.00 2.32
C GLY A 230 -15.48 -8.11 3.35
N ASP A 231 -15.21 -7.72 4.56
CA ASP A 231 -15.25 -8.56 5.74
C ASP A 231 -15.83 -7.81 6.93
N VAL A 232 -16.32 -8.55 7.90
CA VAL A 232 -16.77 -8.00 9.17
C VAL A 232 -16.15 -8.85 10.27
N THR A 233 -15.33 -8.24 11.10
CA THR A 233 -14.77 -8.86 12.29
C THR A 233 -15.57 -8.41 13.50
N VAL A 234 -16.04 -9.36 14.31
CA VAL A 234 -16.77 -9.10 15.55
C VAL A 234 -16.11 -9.89 16.67
N GLY A 235 -15.85 -9.22 17.76
CA GLY A 235 -15.29 -9.82 18.97
C GLY A 235 -16.00 -9.33 20.23
N ALA A 236 -16.15 -10.22 21.20
CA ALA A 236 -16.62 -9.88 22.53
C ALA A 236 -15.81 -10.67 23.55
N GLY A 237 -15.51 -10.06 24.68
CA GLY A 237 -14.76 -10.66 25.77
C GLY A 237 -15.14 -10.06 27.11
N ASP A 238 -14.62 -10.66 28.16
CA ASP A 238 -14.79 -10.20 29.54
C ASP A 238 -13.42 -10.07 30.19
N SER A 239 -13.21 -8.99 30.90
CA SER A 239 -12.01 -8.77 31.71
C SER A 239 -12.42 -8.41 33.13
N PRO A 240 -11.53 -8.53 34.13
CA PRO A 240 -11.85 -8.17 35.51
C PRO A 240 -12.29 -6.71 35.70
N VAL A 241 -11.99 -5.84 34.74
CA VAL A 241 -12.19 -4.39 34.83
C VAL A 241 -13.27 -3.88 33.89
N ASP A 242 -13.46 -4.53 32.72
CA ASP A 242 -14.37 -4.03 31.69
C ASP A 242 -14.85 -5.14 30.74
N LYS A 243 -15.97 -4.91 30.06
CA LYS A 243 -16.43 -5.76 28.96
C LYS A 243 -15.70 -5.35 27.68
N LEU A 244 -15.06 -6.32 27.03
CA LEU A 244 -14.29 -6.08 25.81
C LEU A 244 -15.18 -6.26 24.58
N TYR A 245 -15.01 -5.39 23.60
CA TYR A 245 -15.69 -5.47 22.32
C TYR A 245 -14.80 -5.08 21.15
N LEU A 246 -15.11 -5.66 20.00
CA LEU A 246 -14.47 -5.38 18.71
C LEU A 246 -15.53 -5.46 17.61
N LEU A 247 -15.63 -4.43 16.78
CA LEU A 247 -16.47 -4.40 15.58
C LEU A 247 -15.70 -3.69 14.45
N GLN A 248 -15.31 -4.45 13.44
CA GLN A 248 -14.51 -3.97 12.30
C GLN A 248 -15.18 -4.35 10.98
N PRO A 249 -16.20 -3.62 10.52
CA PRO A 249 -16.72 -3.78 9.16
C PRO A 249 -15.81 -3.12 8.14
N LYS A 250 -15.52 -3.83 7.04
CA LYS A 250 -14.84 -3.34 5.84
C LYS A 250 -15.69 -3.70 4.65
N LEU A 251 -16.32 -2.72 4.04
CA LEU A 251 -17.28 -2.89 2.94
C LEU A 251 -16.82 -2.08 1.73
N PHE A 252 -16.78 -2.70 0.59
CA PHE A 252 -16.29 -2.12 -0.64
C PHE A 252 -17.28 -2.41 -1.76
N TYR A 253 -17.57 -1.38 -2.54
CA TYR A 253 -18.31 -1.48 -3.78
C TYR A 253 -17.49 -0.91 -4.93
N TYR A 254 -17.36 -1.67 -6.00
CA TYR A 254 -16.69 -1.24 -7.21
C TYR A 254 -17.63 -1.32 -8.42
N ASN A 255 -17.58 -0.28 -9.24
CA ASN A 255 -18.21 -0.18 -10.56
C ASN A 255 -17.29 0.66 -11.48
N PRO A 256 -17.26 0.45 -12.81
CA PRO A 256 -16.41 1.20 -13.73
C PRO A 256 -16.57 2.72 -13.70
N LYS A 257 -17.70 3.23 -13.23
CA LYS A 257 -17.96 4.67 -13.12
C LYS A 257 -17.74 5.22 -11.72
N TYR A 258 -17.92 4.40 -10.69
CA TYR A 258 -17.76 4.83 -9.31
C TYR A 258 -17.37 3.68 -8.40
N SER A 259 -16.64 4.00 -7.35
CA SER A 259 -16.39 3.11 -6.23
C SER A 259 -16.73 3.80 -4.92
N ILE A 260 -17.19 3.03 -3.96
CA ILE A 260 -17.49 3.51 -2.61
C ILE A 260 -16.96 2.47 -1.63
N ASN A 261 -16.26 2.95 -0.61
CA ASN A 261 -15.63 2.10 0.38
C ASN A 261 -15.98 2.63 1.76
N PHE A 262 -16.22 1.72 2.67
CA PHE A 262 -16.50 2.02 4.07
C PHE A 262 -15.66 1.11 4.96
N ILE A 263 -14.90 1.71 5.87
CA ILE A 263 -14.09 1.01 6.86
C ILE A 263 -14.40 1.63 8.21
N SER A 264 -14.74 0.80 9.19
CA SER A 264 -14.93 1.25 10.56
C SER A 264 -14.22 0.32 11.53
N ASP A 265 -13.85 0.85 12.67
CA ASP A 265 -13.30 0.10 13.80
C ASP A 265 -13.81 0.70 15.10
N VAL A 266 -14.53 -0.09 15.84
CA VAL A 266 -15.04 0.28 17.17
C VAL A 266 -14.57 -0.78 18.13
N ASN A 267 -13.63 -0.45 19.00
CA ASN A 267 -13.08 -1.39 19.95
C ASN A 267 -12.57 -0.72 21.24
N ASN A 268 -12.45 -1.52 22.29
CA ASN A 268 -11.78 -1.17 23.53
C ASN A 268 -10.67 -2.16 23.95
N ILE A 269 -10.16 -2.91 22.99
CA ILE A 269 -9.08 -3.87 23.22
C ILE A 269 -7.69 -3.30 22.88
N GLY A 270 -7.61 -2.02 22.52
CA GLY A 270 -6.36 -1.35 22.15
C GLY A 270 -5.84 -1.71 20.78
N GLU A 271 -6.63 -2.34 19.93
CA GLU A 271 -6.27 -2.63 18.55
C GLU A 271 -6.48 -1.38 17.69
N LEU A 272 -5.54 -1.11 16.80
CA LEU A 272 -5.62 0.01 15.87
C LEU A 272 -6.15 -0.48 14.53
N ALA A 273 -7.27 0.10 14.09
CA ALA A 273 -7.88 -0.18 12.79
C ALA A 273 -6.95 0.07 11.62
N LEU A 274 -6.12 1.08 11.75
CA LEU A 274 -5.18 1.54 10.75
C LEU A 274 -3.78 1.54 11.34
N THR A 275 -2.88 0.82 10.73
CA THR A 275 -1.45 0.90 11.08
C THR A 275 -0.83 2.16 10.46
N ARG A 276 0.32 2.62 10.95
CA ARG A 276 1.09 3.70 10.32
C ARG A 276 1.32 3.48 8.83
N ARG A 277 1.30 2.23 8.40
CA ARG A 277 1.48 1.81 7.02
C ARG A 277 0.20 1.97 6.20
N ASP A 278 -0.94 1.61 6.77
CA ASP A 278 -2.25 1.81 6.13
C ASP A 278 -2.52 3.31 5.93
N ILE A 279 -2.09 4.13 6.89
CA ILE A 279 -2.18 5.58 6.84
C ILE A 279 -1.30 6.19 5.74
N ARG A 280 -0.08 5.66 5.53
CA ARG A 280 0.75 6.07 4.38
C ARG A 280 0.12 5.70 3.04
N GLY A 281 -0.61 4.59 2.98
CA GLY A 281 -1.40 4.20 1.82
C GLY A 281 -2.52 5.20 1.51
N PHE A 282 -3.22 5.71 2.52
CA PHE A 282 -4.17 6.82 2.35
C PHE A 282 -3.48 8.14 1.97
N GLY A 283 -2.21 8.30 2.34
CA GLY A 283 -1.39 9.49 2.05
C GLY A 283 -0.69 9.48 0.70
N GLY A 284 -0.73 8.38 -0.06
CA GLY A 284 -0.05 8.25 -1.36
C GLY A 284 -0.49 9.27 -2.42
N GLY A 285 -1.66 9.89 -2.24
CA GLY A 285 -2.13 11.00 -3.05
C GLY A 285 -1.65 12.40 -2.61
N PHE A 286 -0.83 12.50 -1.54
CA PHE A 286 -0.35 13.79 -1.04
C PHE A 286 0.98 14.25 -1.67
N THR A 287 1.71 13.37 -2.30
CA THR A 287 2.93 13.70 -3.02
C THR A 287 2.68 13.62 -4.51
N ARG A 288 2.20 14.70 -5.11
CA ARG A 288 2.27 14.82 -6.57
C ARG A 288 3.72 15.09 -6.93
N PRO A 289 4.27 14.40 -7.95
CA PRO A 289 5.52 14.84 -8.54
C PRO A 289 5.26 16.22 -9.15
N SER A 290 5.71 17.28 -8.48
CA SER A 290 5.77 18.58 -9.11
C SER A 290 6.88 18.54 -10.15
N SER A 291 6.72 19.26 -11.25
CA SER A 291 7.77 19.46 -12.27
C SER A 291 8.99 20.20 -11.72
N ARG A 292 8.92 20.67 -10.49
CA ARG A 292 9.99 21.24 -9.69
C ARG A 292 10.09 20.48 -8.36
N SER A 293 11.30 20.12 -7.97
CA SER A 293 11.70 19.72 -6.63
C SER A 293 11.57 20.87 -5.61
N GLY A 294 10.45 21.59 -5.61
CA GLY A 294 10.17 22.72 -4.78
C GLY A 294 8.89 22.49 -4.00
N THR A 295 9.02 22.37 -2.70
CA THR A 295 7.99 22.49 -1.69
C THR A 295 6.78 21.55 -1.86
N SER A 296 7.00 20.26 -1.75
CA SER A 296 5.98 19.43 -1.12
C SER A 296 5.86 19.98 0.31
N ILE A 297 4.80 20.68 0.62
CA ILE A 297 4.44 20.83 2.04
C ILE A 297 4.04 19.41 2.44
N ASN A 298 5.01 18.73 2.99
CA ASN A 298 4.78 17.55 3.76
C ASN A 298 3.86 18.04 4.88
N LEU A 299 2.57 17.77 4.79
CA LEU A 299 1.70 17.77 5.96
C LEU A 299 2.32 16.69 6.82
N GLY A 300 3.27 17.11 7.64
CA GLY A 300 4.29 16.29 8.23
C GLY A 300 3.71 14.98 8.74
N ASP A 301 4.52 13.96 8.86
CA ASP A 301 4.22 12.64 9.46
C ASP A 301 3.32 12.70 10.72
N ASN A 302 3.18 13.89 11.29
CA ASN A 302 2.35 14.20 12.46
C ASN A 302 0.84 14.29 12.17
N SER A 303 0.39 14.47 10.92
CA SER A 303 -1.06 14.64 10.65
C SER A 303 -1.89 13.41 10.98
N LEU A 304 -1.27 12.26 11.09
CA LEU A 304 -1.93 10.98 11.36
C LEU A 304 -1.27 10.24 12.54
N ASN A 305 -0.36 10.89 13.28
CA ASN A 305 0.29 10.29 14.47
C ASN A 305 -0.70 9.98 15.60
N PHE A 306 -1.86 10.61 15.61
CA PHE A 306 -2.93 10.32 16.57
C PHE A 306 -3.45 8.88 16.45
N LEU A 307 -3.23 8.22 15.33
CA LEU A 307 -3.64 6.82 15.11
C LEU A 307 -2.59 5.81 15.61
N THR A 308 -1.49 6.26 16.19
CA THR A 308 -0.38 5.39 16.56
C THR A 308 -0.07 5.40 18.04
N THR A 309 -0.40 4.28 18.67
CA THR A 309 0.20 3.66 19.87
C THR A 309 0.64 4.54 21.03
N GLN A 310 -0.04 4.39 22.14
CA GLN A 310 0.62 4.49 23.45
C GLN A 310 0.94 3.09 23.98
N ARG A 311 2.19 2.86 24.35
CA ARG A 311 2.67 1.55 24.80
C ARG A 311 2.29 1.20 26.24
N ASN A 312 1.87 2.18 27.04
CA ASN A 312 1.62 2.04 28.48
C ASN A 312 0.20 2.44 28.88
N ALA A 313 -0.80 2.22 28.00
CA ALA A 313 -2.17 2.53 28.30
C ALA A 313 -2.81 1.47 29.20
N LEU A 314 -3.56 1.90 30.19
CA LEU A 314 -4.44 1.04 30.99
C LEU A 314 -5.72 0.71 30.23
N LYS A 315 -6.23 1.66 29.46
CA LYS A 315 -7.44 1.52 28.66
C LYS A 315 -7.31 2.33 27.39
N ILE A 316 -7.72 1.75 26.27
CA ILE A 316 -7.85 2.43 24.99
C ILE A 316 -9.23 2.12 24.45
N GLU A 317 -10.04 3.14 24.22
CA GLU A 317 -11.26 3.06 23.44
C GLU A 317 -11.05 3.77 22.11
N ASN A 318 -11.37 3.10 21.02
CA ASN A 318 -11.19 3.64 19.68
C ASN A 318 -12.47 3.49 18.87
N GLN A 319 -12.84 4.57 18.16
CA GLN A 319 -13.98 4.60 17.24
C GLN A 319 -13.53 5.29 15.96
N LEU A 320 -13.30 4.51 14.92
CA LEU A 320 -12.92 4.98 13.60
C LEU A 320 -14.06 4.72 12.61
N ALA A 321 -14.37 5.70 11.79
CA ALA A 321 -15.20 5.55 10.61
C ALA A 321 -14.53 6.24 9.44
N SER A 322 -14.38 5.54 8.33
CA SER A 322 -13.79 6.05 7.10
C SER A 322 -14.68 5.70 5.92
N ALA A 323 -14.90 6.68 5.06
CA ALA A 323 -15.58 6.50 3.78
C ALA A 323 -14.70 7.10 2.68
N ASN A 324 -14.59 6.39 1.57
CA ASN A 324 -13.86 6.83 0.38
C ASN A 324 -14.76 6.64 -0.83
N PHE A 325 -14.64 7.54 -1.82
CA PHE A 325 -15.34 7.42 -3.09
C PHE A 325 -14.44 7.82 -4.27
N SER A 326 -14.70 7.23 -5.41
CA SER A 326 -14.19 7.66 -6.71
C SER A 326 -15.34 7.67 -7.70
N TYR A 327 -15.46 8.72 -8.50
CA TYR A 327 -16.53 8.90 -9.48
C TYR A 327 -16.01 9.51 -10.76
N SER A 328 -16.16 8.81 -11.88
CA SER A 328 -15.74 9.24 -13.21
C SER A 328 -16.95 9.30 -14.14
N PRO A 329 -17.70 10.39 -14.14
CA PRO A 329 -18.90 10.53 -14.98
C PRO A 329 -18.57 10.52 -16.48
N LYS A 330 -17.38 10.99 -16.85
CA LYS A 330 -16.84 11.04 -18.21
C LYS A 330 -15.37 10.65 -18.20
N LYS A 331 -14.83 10.23 -19.35
CA LYS A 331 -13.40 9.93 -19.49
C LYS A 331 -12.47 11.11 -19.22
N SER A 332 -13.01 12.32 -19.30
CA SER A 332 -12.28 13.58 -19.10
C SER A 332 -12.39 14.13 -17.68
N LEU A 333 -13.17 13.51 -16.78
CA LEU A 333 -13.40 14.05 -15.44
C LEU A 333 -13.39 12.92 -14.43
N ASP A 334 -12.44 12.99 -13.51
CA ASP A 334 -12.31 12.12 -12.37
C ASP A 334 -12.47 12.92 -11.09
N LEU A 335 -13.37 12.47 -10.22
CA LEU A 335 -13.63 13.03 -8.90
C LEU A 335 -13.35 11.94 -7.88
N SER A 336 -12.64 12.27 -6.82
CA SER A 336 -12.40 11.33 -5.71
C SER A 336 -12.35 12.05 -4.39
N GLY A 337 -12.46 11.31 -3.32
CA GLY A 337 -12.34 11.87 -1.99
C GLY A 337 -12.51 10.84 -0.90
N PHE A 338 -12.14 11.25 0.30
CA PHE A 338 -12.37 10.45 1.50
C PHE A 338 -12.75 11.34 2.68
N LEU A 339 -13.44 10.74 3.61
CA LEU A 339 -13.76 11.28 4.93
C LEU A 339 -13.30 10.25 5.97
N ILE A 340 -12.50 10.69 6.93
CA ILE A 340 -12.10 9.87 8.08
C ILE A 340 -12.53 10.62 9.33
N PHE A 341 -13.21 9.94 10.23
CA PHE A 341 -13.50 10.38 11.57
C PHE A 341 -12.89 9.38 12.56
N ASN A 342 -12.18 9.89 13.54
CA ASN A 342 -11.62 9.09 14.62
C ASN A 342 -11.91 9.74 15.97
N SER A 343 -12.39 8.96 16.92
CA SER A 343 -12.53 9.32 18.33
C SER A 343 -11.76 8.30 19.15
N SER A 344 -10.81 8.74 19.93
CA SER A 344 -10.03 7.87 20.82
C SER A 344 -10.00 8.42 22.23
N GLN A 345 -10.11 7.52 23.20
CA GLN A 345 -9.90 7.81 24.60
C GLN A 345 -8.81 6.88 25.14
N ILE A 346 -7.78 7.48 25.76
CA ILE A 346 -6.64 6.75 26.28
C ILE A 346 -6.49 7.11 27.76
N LEU A 347 -6.44 6.10 28.60
CA LEU A 347 -6.11 6.23 30.02
C LEU A 347 -4.72 5.61 30.22
N SER A 348 -3.86 6.33 30.87
CA SER A 348 -2.54 5.84 31.28
C SER A 348 -2.23 6.23 32.73
N ASN A 349 -1.45 5.38 33.38
CA ASN A 349 -0.94 5.65 34.70
C ASN A 349 0.56 5.34 34.72
N GLU A 350 1.37 6.26 35.21
CA GLU A 350 2.81 6.10 35.32
C GLU A 350 3.22 6.40 36.76
N ILE A 351 3.99 5.47 37.34
CA ILE A 351 4.60 5.66 38.66
C ILE A 351 6.10 5.70 38.46
N SER A 352 6.71 6.78 38.89
CA SER A 352 8.15 6.90 38.86
C SER A 352 8.72 7.16 40.25
N PHE A 353 9.96 6.75 40.45
CA PHE A 353 10.68 6.96 41.69
C PHE A 353 12.07 7.52 41.39
N ALA A 354 12.31 8.77 41.83
CA ALA A 354 13.60 9.43 41.69
C ALA A 354 14.38 9.35 43.01
N GLN A 355 15.52 8.69 42.94
CA GLN A 355 16.46 8.62 44.10
C GLN A 355 17.70 9.44 43.79
N TYR A 356 17.95 10.46 44.62
CA TYR A 356 19.11 11.31 44.51
C TYR A 356 20.27 10.71 45.30
N THR A 357 21.33 10.33 44.61
CA THR A 357 22.46 9.58 45.19
C THR A 357 23.47 10.47 45.96
N ASN A 358 23.38 11.81 45.82
CA ASN A 358 24.23 12.73 46.54
C ASN A 358 23.49 13.33 47.76
N PRO A 359 23.77 12.86 48.99
CA PRO A 359 23.06 13.31 50.17
C PRO A 359 23.36 14.79 50.54
N ASN A 360 24.44 15.37 49.99
CA ASN A 360 24.80 16.77 50.26
C ASN A 360 23.90 17.78 49.53
N LEU A 361 23.08 17.36 48.60
CA LEU A 361 22.15 18.23 47.90
C LEU A 361 20.90 18.55 48.73
N GLY A 362 20.63 17.78 49.81
CA GLY A 362 19.43 17.96 50.64
C GLY A 362 18.11 17.73 49.89
N ILE A 363 18.14 17.12 48.70
CA ILE A 363 16.97 16.86 47.89
C ILE A 363 16.35 15.54 48.37
N PRO A 364 15.07 15.51 48.78
CA PRO A 364 14.43 14.28 49.19
C PRO A 364 14.19 13.36 47.98
N ASN A 365 14.15 12.05 48.22
CA ASN A 365 13.68 11.12 47.19
C ASN A 365 12.22 11.41 46.86
N GLU A 366 11.89 11.32 45.61
CA GLU A 366 10.58 11.68 45.11
C GLU A 366 9.88 10.48 44.48
N ARG A 367 8.64 10.21 44.86
CA ARG A 367 7.71 9.32 44.18
C ARG A 367 6.68 10.18 43.45
N THR A 368 6.61 10.01 42.16
CA THR A 368 5.56 10.65 41.35
C THR A 368 4.59 9.60 40.82
N GLU A 369 3.33 9.94 40.80
CA GLU A 369 2.28 9.17 40.19
C GLU A 369 1.49 10.08 39.24
N GLN A 370 1.44 9.72 37.99
CA GLN A 370 0.83 10.50 36.93
C GLN A 370 -0.32 9.70 36.32
N SER A 371 -1.52 10.20 36.47
CA SER A 371 -2.72 9.70 35.79
C SER A 371 -3.07 10.62 34.64
N ASN A 372 -3.14 10.09 33.44
CA ASN A 372 -3.43 10.85 32.24
C ASN A 372 -4.68 10.29 31.53
N THR A 373 -5.61 11.19 31.21
CA THR A 373 -6.78 10.90 30.36
C THR A 373 -6.69 11.78 29.13
N GLU A 374 -6.49 11.16 27.99
CA GLU A 374 -6.44 11.81 26.68
C GLU A 374 -7.70 11.48 25.91
N LEU A 375 -8.38 12.51 25.40
CA LEU A 375 -9.53 12.42 24.51
C LEU A 375 -9.19 13.14 23.21
N SER A 376 -9.26 12.43 22.09
CA SER A 376 -8.96 13.00 20.79
C SER A 376 -10.09 12.69 19.81
N ASN A 377 -10.71 13.74 19.27
CA ASN A 377 -11.72 13.65 18.20
C ASN A 377 -11.17 14.33 16.96
N GLN A 378 -11.03 13.59 15.88
CA GLN A 378 -10.39 14.09 14.67
C GLN A 378 -11.21 13.79 13.42
N GLY A 379 -11.30 14.78 12.53
CA GLY A 379 -11.91 14.69 11.23
C GLY A 379 -10.91 15.03 10.12
N LEU A 380 -10.87 14.22 9.09
CA LEU A 380 -10.04 14.44 7.91
C LEU A 380 -10.90 14.28 6.66
N LEU A 381 -10.97 15.31 5.81
CA LEU A 381 -11.69 15.32 4.55
C LEU A 381 -10.71 15.65 3.41
N LYS A 382 -10.68 14.82 2.37
CA LYS A 382 -10.02 15.12 1.10
C LYS A 382 -11.03 15.07 -0.03
N LEU A 383 -10.97 16.04 -0.93
CA LEU A 383 -11.67 16.01 -2.21
C LEU A 383 -10.67 16.35 -3.31
N SER A 384 -10.73 15.59 -4.38
CA SER A 384 -9.86 15.75 -5.56
C SER A 384 -10.68 15.75 -6.83
N ALA A 385 -10.30 16.61 -7.77
CA ALA A 385 -10.88 16.68 -9.10
C ALA A 385 -9.76 16.75 -10.14
N SER A 386 -9.81 15.88 -11.14
CA SER A 386 -8.92 15.91 -12.30
C SER A 386 -9.75 16.05 -13.58
N TYR A 387 -9.53 17.13 -14.31
CA TYR A 387 -10.25 17.43 -15.55
C TYR A 387 -9.30 17.51 -16.74
N LYS A 388 -9.45 16.58 -17.68
CA LYS A 388 -8.63 16.44 -18.89
C LYS A 388 -9.52 16.59 -20.12
N PRO A 389 -9.89 17.83 -20.54
CA PRO A 389 -10.78 18.05 -21.67
C PRO A 389 -10.22 17.55 -23.00
N ASN A 390 -8.90 17.62 -23.16
CA ASN A 390 -8.15 17.15 -24.33
C ASN A 390 -6.70 16.79 -23.92
N PHE A 391 -5.90 16.33 -24.87
CA PHE A 391 -4.51 15.94 -24.64
C PHE A 391 -3.63 17.13 -24.17
N SER A 392 -3.92 18.34 -24.62
CA SER A 392 -3.10 19.52 -24.32
C SER A 392 -3.42 20.17 -22.99
N ASN A 393 -4.54 19.86 -22.36
CA ASN A 393 -4.99 20.56 -21.16
C ASN A 393 -5.34 19.57 -20.04
N GLN A 394 -4.78 19.80 -18.86
CA GLN A 394 -5.14 19.09 -17.64
C GLN A 394 -5.25 20.06 -16.47
N PHE A 395 -6.34 19.97 -15.73
CA PHE A 395 -6.62 20.73 -14.52
C PHE A 395 -6.76 19.76 -13.37
N ASP A 396 -6.03 20.00 -12.30
CA ASP A 396 -6.11 19.21 -11.08
C ASP A 396 -6.39 20.14 -9.90
N TYR A 397 -7.34 19.79 -9.07
CA TYR A 397 -7.65 20.50 -7.84
C TYR A 397 -7.82 19.55 -6.69
N ASP A 398 -7.19 19.85 -5.57
CA ASP A 398 -7.29 19.09 -4.34
C ASP A 398 -7.58 20.03 -3.17
N ILE A 399 -8.45 19.60 -2.29
CA ILE A 399 -8.65 20.18 -0.96
C ILE A 399 -8.50 19.11 0.10
N LEU A 400 -7.68 19.40 1.11
CA LEU A 400 -7.51 18.59 2.30
C LEU A 400 -7.85 19.43 3.50
N THR A 401 -8.80 18.97 4.30
CA THR A 401 -9.24 19.62 5.54
C THR A 401 -9.02 18.68 6.70
N ARG A 402 -8.36 19.17 7.74
CA ARG A 402 -8.25 18.50 9.03
C ARG A 402 -8.84 19.38 10.09
N VAL A 403 -9.62 18.79 10.97
CA VAL A 403 -10.14 19.41 12.20
C VAL A 403 -9.90 18.45 13.35
N SER A 404 -9.59 18.97 14.52
CA SER A 404 -9.54 18.15 15.73
C SER A 404 -10.07 18.90 16.95
N ASN A 405 -10.42 18.12 17.96
CA ASN A 405 -10.73 18.58 19.29
C ASN A 405 -10.06 17.59 20.24
N ASP A 406 -8.92 18.00 20.75
CA ASP A 406 -8.08 17.19 21.60
C ASP A 406 -8.08 17.78 23.01
N SER A 407 -8.29 16.94 24.01
CA SER A 407 -8.28 17.31 25.43
C SER A 407 -7.44 16.31 26.21
N GLN A 408 -6.52 16.81 26.99
CA GLN A 408 -5.71 16.03 27.91
C GLN A 408 -5.92 16.52 29.33
N LYS A 409 -6.30 15.60 30.23
CA LYS A 409 -6.39 15.83 31.66
C LYS A 409 -5.36 14.98 32.36
N GLN A 410 -4.48 15.62 33.12
CA GLN A 410 -3.39 14.96 33.80
C GLN A 410 -3.42 15.33 35.28
N ILE A 411 -3.45 14.31 36.13
CA ILE A 411 -3.31 14.47 37.58
C ILE A 411 -1.93 13.92 37.93
N ASN A 412 -1.08 14.78 38.48
CA ASN A 412 0.24 14.39 38.95
C ASN A 412 0.24 14.48 40.48
N PHE A 413 0.64 13.41 41.12
CA PHE A 413 0.96 13.40 42.54
C PHE A 413 2.50 13.31 42.71
N SER A 414 3.07 14.26 43.45
CA SER A 414 4.45 14.22 43.87
C SER A 414 4.50 14.11 45.38
N SER A 415 5.32 13.19 45.90
CA SER A 415 5.55 13.07 47.35
C SER A 415 6.24 14.32 47.96
N VAL A 416 6.74 15.23 47.15
CA VAL A 416 7.45 16.44 47.54
C VAL A 416 6.60 17.70 47.31
N LEU A 417 5.93 17.77 46.16
CA LEU A 417 5.19 18.96 45.72
C LEU A 417 3.67 18.89 45.97
N GLY A 418 3.13 17.67 46.23
CA GLY A 418 1.68 17.46 46.33
C GLY A 418 1.04 17.15 45.01
N SER A 419 -0.28 17.33 44.91
CA SER A 419 -1.04 17.03 43.69
C SER A 419 -1.22 18.24 42.81
N THR A 420 -1.03 18.07 41.50
CA THR A 420 -1.32 19.07 40.48
C THR A 420 -2.33 18.51 39.50
N ASN A 421 -3.31 19.34 39.09
CA ASN A 421 -4.25 19.05 38.04
C ASN A 421 -3.94 19.90 36.82
N GLN A 422 -3.70 19.26 35.68
CA GLN A 422 -3.36 19.93 34.42
C GLN A 422 -4.44 19.62 33.39
N VAL A 423 -4.89 20.63 32.68
CA VAL A 423 -5.84 20.51 31.58
C VAL A 423 -5.23 21.20 30.37
N GLU A 424 -5.18 20.47 29.27
CA GLU A 424 -4.79 20.98 27.95
C GLU A 424 -5.93 20.73 26.98
N GLU A 425 -6.30 21.75 26.23
CA GLU A 425 -7.35 21.65 25.20
C GLU A 425 -6.85 22.36 23.95
N ILE A 426 -7.03 21.71 22.79
CA ILE A 426 -6.67 22.27 21.50
C ILE A 426 -7.70 21.92 20.44
N THR A 427 -8.14 22.92 19.69
CA THR A 427 -9.13 22.78 18.62
C THR A 427 -8.60 23.29 17.28
N PRO A 428 -7.52 22.70 16.73
CA PRO A 428 -6.91 23.15 15.51
C PRO A 428 -7.75 22.80 14.28
N TYR A 429 -7.62 23.64 13.23
CA TYR A 429 -8.01 23.26 11.89
C TYR A 429 -6.92 23.61 10.88
N ASN A 430 -6.86 22.82 9.82
CA ASN A 430 -5.96 23.05 8.69
C ASN A 430 -6.69 22.72 7.38
N ILE A 431 -6.76 23.70 6.48
CA ILE A 431 -7.34 23.57 5.15
C ILE A 431 -6.23 23.85 4.14
N ASN A 432 -5.88 22.85 3.36
CA ASN A 432 -4.86 22.95 2.31
C ASN A 432 -5.51 22.71 0.95
N GLN A 433 -5.38 23.69 0.06
CA GLN A 433 -5.92 23.65 -1.30
C GLN A 433 -4.79 23.75 -2.30
N ASN A 434 -4.81 22.87 -3.28
CA ASN A 434 -3.82 22.87 -4.36
C ASN A 434 -4.55 22.89 -5.69
N PHE A 435 -4.08 23.72 -6.59
CA PHE A 435 -4.54 23.80 -7.97
C PHE A 435 -3.35 23.67 -8.89
N SER A 436 -3.46 22.82 -9.91
CA SER A 436 -2.44 22.65 -10.94
C SER A 436 -3.10 22.69 -12.32
N TYR A 437 -2.49 23.41 -13.22
CA TYR A 437 -2.87 23.45 -14.62
C TYR A 437 -1.67 23.16 -15.50
N TYR A 438 -1.80 22.16 -16.37
CA TYR A 438 -0.78 21.77 -17.33
C TYR A 438 -1.28 22.04 -18.73
N TYR A 439 -0.46 22.75 -19.52
CA TYR A 439 -0.73 23.07 -20.91
C TYR A 439 0.42 22.61 -21.80
N THR A 440 0.12 21.70 -22.74
CA THR A 440 1.06 21.25 -23.76
C THR A 440 0.86 22.08 -25.01
N LEU A 441 1.83 22.91 -25.33
CA LEU A 441 1.82 23.74 -26.53
C LEU A 441 2.18 22.91 -27.77
N ASP A 442 3.27 22.13 -27.65
CA ASP A 442 3.79 21.24 -28.68
C ASP A 442 4.59 20.09 -28.05
N GLU A 443 5.23 19.24 -28.85
CA GLU A 443 6.01 18.07 -28.39
C GLU A 443 7.18 18.42 -27.47
N ASN A 444 7.68 19.66 -27.51
CA ASN A 444 8.85 20.11 -26.77
C ASN A 444 8.53 21.09 -25.63
N ASN A 445 7.31 21.66 -25.62
CA ASN A 445 6.95 22.74 -24.72
C ASN A 445 5.71 22.40 -23.89
N ILE A 446 5.91 22.27 -22.58
CA ILE A 446 4.85 22.09 -21.58
C ILE A 446 4.95 23.20 -20.55
N PHE A 447 3.83 23.85 -20.28
CA PHE A 447 3.69 24.87 -19.24
C PHE A 447 2.92 24.30 -18.07
N ALA A 448 3.40 24.58 -16.86
CA ALA A 448 2.73 24.24 -15.63
C ALA A 448 2.46 25.50 -14.81
N PHE A 449 1.25 25.64 -14.32
CA PHE A 449 0.88 26.62 -13.31
C PHE A 449 0.40 25.89 -12.08
N GLU A 450 1.01 26.18 -10.95
CA GLU A 450 0.70 25.56 -9.66
C GLU A 450 0.41 26.64 -8.63
N ALA A 451 -0.66 26.49 -7.88
CA ALA A 451 -1.04 27.38 -6.79
C ALA A 451 -1.43 26.58 -5.55
N GLN A 452 -1.01 27.07 -4.41
CA GLN A 452 -1.36 26.50 -3.12
C GLN A 452 -1.90 27.57 -2.18
N HIS A 453 -2.96 27.21 -1.44
CA HIS A 453 -3.53 28.04 -0.40
C HIS A 453 -3.69 27.23 0.87
N VAL A 454 -3.20 27.75 1.98
CA VAL A 454 -3.26 27.10 3.29
C VAL A 454 -3.92 28.03 4.29
N LEU A 455 -4.96 27.56 4.95
CA LEU A 455 -5.58 28.16 6.12
C LEU A 455 -5.34 27.26 7.31
N LYS A 456 -4.71 27.80 8.34
CA LYS A 456 -4.40 27.06 9.57
C LYS A 456 -4.76 27.94 10.76
N ASN A 457 -5.36 27.33 11.77
CA ASN A 457 -5.55 27.93 13.09
C ASN A 457 -5.25 26.88 14.15
N GLU A 458 -4.64 27.32 15.23
CA GLU A 458 -4.39 26.57 16.45
C GLU A 458 -4.89 27.41 17.61
N ASN A 459 -5.65 26.80 18.51
CA ASN A 459 -6.23 27.48 19.66
C ASN A 459 -5.96 26.64 20.92
N PRO A 460 -4.70 26.61 21.41
CA PRO A 460 -4.35 25.85 22.60
C PRO A 460 -4.80 26.58 23.85
N PHE A 461 -5.35 25.81 24.79
CA PHE A 461 -5.63 26.22 26.14
C PHE A 461 -4.86 25.29 27.08
N TYR A 462 -4.18 25.87 28.07
CA TYR A 462 -3.43 25.13 29.08
C TYR A 462 -3.69 25.75 30.45
N ASN A 463 -4.08 24.92 31.42
CA ASN A 463 -4.29 25.32 32.80
C ASN A 463 -3.63 24.32 33.76
N VAL A 464 -2.99 24.82 34.82
CA VAL A 464 -2.39 24.00 35.89
C VAL A 464 -2.83 24.55 37.23
N GLU A 465 -3.38 23.68 38.05
CA GLU A 465 -3.80 24.00 39.41
C GLU A 465 -3.11 23.09 40.43
N LEU A 466 -2.70 23.64 41.57
CA LEU A 466 -2.18 22.88 42.70
C LEU A 466 -3.34 22.54 43.66
N ASP A 467 -3.57 21.27 43.98
CA ASP A 467 -4.70 20.77 44.72
C ASP A 467 -4.67 21.14 46.24
N ASN A 468 -3.55 21.70 46.74
CA ASN A 468 -3.35 22.03 48.16
C ASN A 468 -3.34 23.54 48.44
N ASP A 469 -3.94 24.36 47.61
CA ASP A 469 -3.93 25.78 47.81
C ASP A 469 -4.94 26.22 48.89
N SER A 470 -4.48 26.14 50.13
CA SER A 470 -5.22 26.74 51.26
C SER A 470 -4.87 28.22 51.52
N GLU A 471 -3.84 28.77 50.88
CA GLU A 471 -3.42 30.16 51.00
C GLU A 471 -2.58 30.62 49.80
N ASP A 472 -3.09 31.51 49.01
CA ASP A 472 -2.59 32.57 48.10
C ASP A 472 -1.11 32.55 47.55
N ASN A 473 -0.43 31.42 47.56
CA ASN A 473 0.97 31.28 47.11
C ASN A 473 1.19 30.10 46.15
N ASN A 474 0.22 29.79 45.30
CA ASN A 474 0.39 28.74 44.28
C ASN A 474 1.37 29.25 43.20
N PRO A 475 2.61 28.73 43.11
CA PRO A 475 3.56 29.14 42.07
C PRO A 475 3.16 28.66 40.67
N PHE A 476 2.08 27.85 40.55
CA PHE A 476 1.60 27.26 39.29
C PHE A 476 0.25 27.80 38.84
N ASP A 477 -0.33 28.80 39.55
CA ASP A 477 -1.54 29.48 39.11
C ASP A 477 -1.22 30.38 37.89
N VAL A 478 -0.89 29.74 36.79
CA VAL A 478 -0.58 30.38 35.52
C VAL A 478 -1.62 29.95 34.49
N THR A 479 -2.66 30.77 34.34
CA THR A 479 -3.51 30.67 33.17
C THR A 479 -2.73 31.26 31.99
N ALA A 480 -2.17 30.40 31.13
CA ALA A 480 -1.54 30.85 29.92
C ALA A 480 -2.53 30.68 28.76
N GLU A 481 -3.10 31.76 28.27
CA GLU A 481 -3.58 31.78 26.89
C GLU A 481 -2.34 31.71 26.00
N ALA A 482 -2.17 30.60 25.31
CA ALA A 482 -1.09 30.46 24.36
C ALA A 482 -1.36 31.38 23.17
N ILE A 483 -0.38 32.25 22.89
CA ILE A 483 -0.35 33.20 21.77
C ILE A 483 -0.19 32.48 20.44
#